data_fc84fb91c5c279560ce5bf333de94576
#
_entry.id   fc84fb91c5c279560ce5bf333de94576
#
_cell.length_a   1.000
_cell.length_b   1.000
_cell.length_c   1.000
_cell.angle_alpha   90.00
_cell.angle_beta   90.00
_cell.angle_gamma   90.00
#
_symmetry.space_group_name_H-M   'P 1'
#
loop_
_entity.id
_entity.type
_entity.pdbx_description
1 polymer ?
#
loop_
_entity_poly.entity_id
_entity_poly.type
_entity_poly.pdbx_seq_one_letter_code
_entity_poly.pdbx_strand_id
1 'polypeptide(L)'
;NFGKKKISDALEESLKRLKTDYIDLYQLHWPERNTNFFGKHGYEHDENDNDWTPFEEILESLENFIKQGKIRYVGLSNETAWGLSKFLEISKLKNLPKMMSVQNPYNLLNRSYEVGLAEISVREKSGLLAYSPLAFGYLTGKYRNNNLPEKSRMKLFKDCLLYTSDAADDRY
;
A
#
# COMPACT_ATOMS: atom_id res chain seq x y z
N ASN A 1 -14.78 2.69 0.84
CA ASN A 1 -14.80 1.92 -0.40
C ASN A 1 -14.30 2.77 -1.57
N PHE A 2 -13.98 2.13 -2.71
CA PHE A 2 -13.44 2.76 -3.91
C PHE A 2 -14.50 3.03 -4.98
N GLY A 3 -15.77 3.11 -4.59
CA GLY A 3 -16.82 3.51 -5.52
C GLY A 3 -16.48 4.84 -6.20
N LYS A 4 -16.81 4.96 -7.48
CA LYS A 4 -16.45 6.07 -8.39
C LYS A 4 -16.57 7.46 -7.76
N LYS A 5 -17.67 7.72 -7.03
CA LYS A 5 -17.88 9.02 -6.36
C LYS A 5 -16.84 9.28 -5.28
N LYS A 6 -16.55 8.29 -4.43
CA LYS A 6 -15.61 8.45 -3.31
C LYS A 6 -14.16 8.64 -3.76
N ILE A 7 -13.74 7.93 -4.80
CA ILE A 7 -12.41 8.17 -5.39
C ILE A 7 -12.34 9.57 -5.98
N SER A 8 -13.40 10.02 -6.69
CA SER A 8 -13.47 11.36 -7.26
C SER A 8 -13.35 12.43 -6.18
N ASP A 9 -14.17 12.34 -5.13
CA ASP A 9 -14.16 13.31 -4.04
C ASP A 9 -12.78 13.36 -3.35
N ALA A 10 -12.18 12.21 -3.08
CA ALA A 10 -10.85 12.10 -2.47
C ALA A 10 -9.73 12.69 -3.36
N LEU A 11 -9.82 12.50 -4.69
CA LEU A 11 -8.89 13.09 -5.63
C LEU A 11 -9.00 14.61 -5.66
N GLU A 12 -10.22 15.16 -5.78
CA GLU A 12 -10.45 16.60 -5.79
C GLU A 12 -9.95 17.27 -4.50
N GLU A 13 -10.20 16.67 -3.36
CA GLU A 13 -9.66 17.16 -2.09
C GLU A 13 -8.13 17.10 -2.03
N SER A 14 -7.52 16.08 -2.60
CA SER A 14 -6.05 15.95 -2.67
C SER A 14 -5.45 17.04 -3.56
N LEU A 15 -6.02 17.30 -4.74
CA LEU A 15 -5.61 18.37 -5.64
C LEU A 15 -5.72 19.74 -4.95
N LYS A 16 -6.82 19.98 -4.26
CA LYS A 16 -7.03 21.22 -3.50
C LYS A 16 -6.00 21.40 -2.37
N ARG A 17 -5.71 20.34 -1.59
CA ARG A 17 -4.71 20.41 -0.51
C ARG A 17 -3.30 20.62 -1.05
N LEU A 18 -2.96 19.98 -2.17
CA LEU A 18 -1.66 20.10 -2.83
C LEU A 18 -1.51 21.40 -3.62
N LYS A 19 -2.62 22.13 -3.85
CA LYS A 19 -2.67 23.34 -4.67
C LYS A 19 -2.12 23.12 -6.07
N THR A 20 -2.54 22.06 -6.71
CA THR A 20 -2.17 21.65 -8.07
C THR A 20 -3.40 21.16 -8.81
N ASP A 21 -3.32 21.13 -10.13
CA ASP A 21 -4.36 20.62 -11.03
C ASP A 21 -4.11 19.18 -11.47
N TYR A 22 -2.94 18.61 -11.16
CA TYR A 22 -2.62 17.20 -11.44
C TYR A 22 -1.74 16.56 -10.37
N ILE A 23 -1.74 15.23 -10.34
CA ILE A 23 -0.91 14.39 -9.48
C ILE A 23 -0.13 13.42 -10.38
N ASP A 24 1.18 13.32 -10.19
CA ASP A 24 2.03 12.39 -10.96
C ASP A 24 1.72 10.93 -10.65
N LEU A 25 1.61 10.57 -9.37
CA LEU A 25 1.27 9.22 -8.92
C LEU A 25 0.15 9.27 -7.88
N TYR A 26 -1.01 8.75 -8.23
CA TYR A 26 -2.13 8.58 -7.32
C TYR A 26 -2.21 7.15 -6.83
N GLN A 27 -2.18 6.94 -5.50
CA GLN A 27 -2.15 5.61 -4.91
C GLN A 27 -3.42 5.32 -4.12
N LEU A 28 -3.98 4.13 -4.30
CA LEU A 28 -5.01 3.59 -3.42
C LEU A 28 -4.36 3.12 -2.12
N HIS A 29 -4.85 3.61 -0.97
CA HIS A 29 -4.13 3.55 0.31
C HIS A 29 -4.06 2.14 0.91
N TRP A 30 -5.14 1.35 0.80
CA TRP A 30 -5.21 -0.05 1.22
C TRP A 30 -6.35 -0.79 0.52
N PRO A 31 -6.33 -2.14 0.49
CA PRO A 31 -7.44 -2.93 -0.05
C PRO A 31 -8.77 -2.66 0.68
N GLU A 32 -9.88 -2.65 -0.06
CA GLU A 32 -11.23 -2.60 0.51
C GLU A 32 -11.66 -3.94 1.12
N ARG A 33 -11.27 -5.01 0.45
CA ARG A 33 -11.59 -6.37 0.86
C ARG A 33 -10.85 -6.78 2.13
N ASN A 34 -11.39 -7.77 2.83
CA ASN A 34 -10.71 -8.38 3.97
C ASN A 34 -9.45 -9.11 3.50
N THR A 35 -8.30 -8.64 3.95
CA THR A 35 -7.00 -9.25 3.62
C THR A 35 -5.93 -8.84 4.64
N ASN A 36 -4.72 -9.35 4.46
CA ASN A 36 -3.59 -9.06 5.34
C ASN A 36 -2.96 -7.71 5.01
N PHE A 37 -3.20 -6.72 5.86
CA PHE A 37 -2.51 -5.44 5.82
C PHE A 37 -2.41 -4.86 7.24
N PHE A 38 -1.50 -3.92 7.45
CA PHE A 38 -1.27 -3.27 8.74
C PHE A 38 -1.02 -4.25 9.92
N GLY A 39 -0.11 -5.26 9.72
CA GLY A 39 0.29 -6.20 10.77
C GLY A 39 -0.68 -7.35 11.03
N LYS A 40 -1.76 -7.43 10.28
CA LYS A 40 -2.61 -8.62 10.31
C LYS A 40 -1.83 -9.78 9.68
N HIS A 41 -1.44 -10.76 10.48
CA HIS A 41 -0.79 -11.99 10.06
C HIS A 41 -1.81 -13.10 9.85
N GLY A 42 -1.63 -13.87 8.79
CA GLY A 42 -2.54 -14.94 8.43
C GLY A 42 -3.83 -14.43 7.76
N TYR A 43 -4.17 -15.05 6.64
CA TYR A 43 -5.41 -14.77 5.91
C TYR A 43 -6.52 -15.65 6.46
N GLU A 44 -7.59 -15.02 6.92
CA GLU A 44 -8.84 -15.68 7.29
C GLU A 44 -9.89 -15.34 6.24
N HIS A 45 -10.42 -16.38 5.59
CA HIS A 45 -11.46 -16.21 4.58
C HIS A 45 -12.80 -15.88 5.25
N ASP A 46 -13.47 -14.85 4.72
CA ASP A 46 -14.86 -14.52 5.06
C ASP A 46 -15.70 -14.62 3.79
N GLU A 47 -16.61 -15.59 3.76
CA GLU A 47 -17.51 -15.82 2.62
C GLU A 47 -18.48 -14.64 2.38
N ASN A 48 -18.68 -13.79 3.38
CA ASN A 48 -19.53 -12.60 3.30
C ASN A 48 -18.79 -11.34 2.89
N ASP A 49 -17.45 -11.41 2.67
CA ASP A 49 -16.65 -10.28 2.22
C ASP A 49 -16.84 -10.02 0.71
N ASN A 50 -18.05 -9.58 0.35
CA ASN A 50 -18.45 -9.33 -1.04
C ASN A 50 -18.78 -7.85 -1.32
N ASP A 51 -18.78 -6.99 -0.30
CA ASP A 51 -19.13 -5.56 -0.42
C ASP A 51 -17.90 -4.69 -0.67
N TRP A 52 -17.16 -5.02 -1.74
CA TRP A 52 -16.04 -4.20 -2.19
C TRP A 52 -16.15 -3.90 -3.69
N THR A 53 -15.59 -2.75 -4.10
CA THR A 53 -15.66 -2.29 -5.48
C THR A 53 -14.86 -3.20 -6.41
N PRO A 54 -15.44 -3.72 -7.50
CA PRO A 54 -14.72 -4.52 -8.48
C PRO A 54 -13.47 -3.82 -9.02
N PHE A 55 -12.38 -4.55 -9.18
CA PHE A 55 -11.12 -4.00 -9.68
C PHE A 55 -11.25 -3.31 -11.03
N GLU A 56 -12.11 -3.84 -11.93
CA GLU A 56 -12.41 -3.22 -13.22
C GLU A 56 -13.02 -1.82 -13.05
N GLU A 57 -14.04 -1.67 -12.21
CA GLU A 57 -14.68 -0.38 -11.93
C GLU A 57 -13.69 0.65 -11.34
N ILE A 58 -12.79 0.19 -10.47
CA ILE A 58 -11.72 1.03 -9.92
C ILE A 58 -10.81 1.51 -11.05
N LEU A 59 -10.35 0.61 -11.91
CA LEU A 59 -9.45 0.92 -13.02
C LEU A 59 -10.10 1.86 -14.04
N GLU A 60 -11.37 1.66 -14.37
CA GLU A 60 -12.13 2.56 -15.25
C GLU A 60 -12.27 3.98 -14.67
N SER A 61 -12.49 4.05 -13.35
CA SER A 61 -12.55 5.33 -12.65
C SER A 61 -11.22 6.07 -12.71
N LEU A 62 -10.11 5.35 -12.48
CA LEU A 62 -8.77 5.90 -12.57
C LEU A 62 -8.40 6.31 -14.00
N GLU A 63 -8.82 5.53 -15.01
CA GLU A 63 -8.64 5.88 -16.43
C GLU A 63 -9.30 7.22 -16.77
N ASN A 64 -10.53 7.43 -16.30
CA ASN A 64 -11.23 8.68 -16.51
C ASN A 64 -10.45 9.88 -15.96
N PHE A 65 -9.81 9.75 -14.80
CA PHE A 65 -8.99 10.83 -14.22
C PHE A 65 -7.70 11.05 -14.99
N ILE A 66 -7.10 9.99 -15.56
CA ILE A 66 -5.96 10.12 -16.47
C ILE A 66 -6.37 10.87 -17.74
N LYS A 67 -7.51 10.50 -18.35
CA LYS A 67 -8.06 11.18 -19.54
C LYS A 67 -8.39 12.67 -19.28
N GLN A 68 -8.78 13.01 -18.06
CA GLN A 68 -9.00 14.40 -17.61
C GLN A 68 -7.67 15.14 -17.32
N GLY A 69 -6.53 14.47 -17.36
CA GLY A 69 -5.23 15.07 -17.02
C GLY A 69 -5.01 15.32 -15.51
N LYS A 70 -5.91 14.85 -14.65
CA LYS A 70 -5.82 15.03 -13.19
C LYS A 70 -4.81 14.13 -12.51
N ILE A 71 -4.54 12.95 -13.08
CA ILE A 71 -3.49 12.02 -12.62
C ILE A 71 -2.71 11.52 -13.82
N ARG A 72 -1.42 11.21 -13.63
CA ARG A 72 -0.55 10.64 -14.68
C ARG A 72 -0.44 9.13 -14.55
N TYR A 73 -0.14 8.66 -13.36
CA TYR A 73 0.09 7.25 -13.05
C TYR A 73 -0.72 6.84 -11.83
N VAL A 74 -0.96 5.54 -11.72
CA VAL A 74 -1.69 4.93 -10.61
C VAL A 74 -0.84 3.87 -9.93
N GLY A 75 -1.06 3.70 -8.63
CA GLY A 75 -0.38 2.71 -7.81
C GLY A 75 -1.25 2.22 -6.67
N LEU A 76 -0.74 1.23 -5.98
CA LEU A 76 -1.40 0.60 -4.82
C LEU A 76 -0.56 0.83 -3.57
N SER A 77 -1.17 0.65 -2.41
CA SER A 77 -0.47 0.59 -1.14
C SER A 77 -1.09 -0.49 -0.25
N ASN A 78 -0.27 -1.14 0.56
CA ASN A 78 -0.67 -2.23 1.45
C ASN A 78 -1.39 -3.39 0.73
N GLU A 79 -1.07 -3.56 -0.55
CA GLU A 79 -1.71 -4.57 -1.38
C GLU A 79 -0.99 -5.91 -1.27
N THR A 80 -1.74 -6.98 -1.48
CA THR A 80 -1.24 -8.36 -1.50
C THR A 80 -0.79 -8.77 -2.91
N ALA A 81 -0.06 -9.89 -3.00
CA ALA A 81 0.33 -10.49 -4.27
C ALA A 81 -0.88 -10.81 -5.16
N TRP A 82 -1.95 -11.34 -4.55
CA TRP A 82 -3.19 -11.66 -5.27
C TRP A 82 -3.85 -10.41 -5.86
N GLY A 83 -4.01 -9.36 -5.06
CA GLY A 83 -4.66 -8.13 -5.52
C GLY A 83 -3.85 -7.40 -6.59
N LEU A 84 -2.52 -7.29 -6.42
CA LEU A 84 -1.66 -6.71 -7.45
C LEU A 84 -1.77 -7.51 -8.77
N SER A 85 -1.72 -8.86 -8.71
CA SER A 85 -1.89 -9.70 -9.89
C SER A 85 -3.22 -9.46 -10.60
N LYS A 86 -4.33 -9.35 -9.84
CA LYS A 86 -5.66 -9.10 -10.41
C LYS A 86 -5.77 -7.74 -11.07
N PHE A 87 -5.26 -6.67 -10.45
CA PHE A 87 -5.20 -5.36 -11.08
C PHE A 87 -4.40 -5.39 -12.40
N LEU A 88 -3.25 -6.04 -12.41
CA LEU A 88 -2.40 -6.15 -13.61
C LEU A 88 -3.04 -6.99 -14.71
N GLU A 89 -3.68 -8.11 -14.35
CA GLU A 89 -4.41 -8.98 -15.29
C GLU A 89 -5.55 -8.21 -15.99
N ILE A 90 -6.42 -7.56 -15.21
CA ILE A 90 -7.55 -6.80 -15.73
C ILE A 90 -7.07 -5.60 -16.55
N SER A 91 -6.07 -4.88 -16.10
CA SER A 91 -5.43 -3.80 -16.83
C SER A 91 -5.00 -4.24 -18.24
N LYS A 92 -4.33 -5.39 -18.33
CA LYS A 92 -3.87 -5.95 -19.61
C LYS A 92 -5.03 -6.42 -20.49
N LEU A 93 -6.00 -7.14 -19.93
CA LEU A 93 -7.13 -7.70 -20.67
C LEU A 93 -8.07 -6.63 -21.23
N LYS A 94 -8.28 -5.55 -20.46
CA LYS A 94 -9.23 -4.47 -20.77
C LYS A 94 -8.56 -3.21 -21.35
N ASN A 95 -7.23 -3.22 -21.50
CA ASN A 95 -6.46 -2.04 -21.90
C ASN A 95 -6.69 -0.83 -20.99
N LEU A 96 -6.76 -1.08 -19.68
CA LEU A 96 -6.93 -0.09 -18.62
C LEU A 96 -5.58 0.31 -18.00
N PRO A 97 -5.51 1.37 -17.18
CA PRO A 97 -4.25 1.84 -16.59
C PRO A 97 -3.56 0.75 -15.77
N LYS A 98 -2.26 0.63 -15.98
CA LYS A 98 -1.41 -0.30 -15.23
C LYS A 98 -1.04 0.28 -13.87
N MET A 99 -1.09 -0.54 -12.82
CA MET A 99 -0.53 -0.20 -11.52
C MET A 99 1.01 -0.11 -11.60
N MET A 100 1.54 1.11 -11.54
CA MET A 100 2.97 1.39 -11.75
C MET A 100 3.82 1.09 -10.52
N SER A 101 3.21 1.14 -9.35
CA SER A 101 3.89 0.90 -8.08
C SER A 101 2.99 0.22 -7.06
N VAL A 102 3.64 -0.40 -6.08
CA VAL A 102 3.01 -0.84 -4.84
C VAL A 102 3.82 -0.30 -3.66
N GLN A 103 3.16 0.39 -2.72
CA GLN A 103 3.80 0.92 -1.52
C GLN A 103 3.49 0.02 -0.33
N ASN A 104 4.48 -0.76 0.10
CA ASN A 104 4.34 -1.75 1.17
C ASN A 104 5.50 -1.63 2.19
N PRO A 105 5.33 -2.18 3.41
CA PRO A 105 6.41 -2.20 4.38
C PRO A 105 7.56 -3.06 3.86
N TYR A 106 8.77 -2.53 3.91
CA TYR A 106 9.95 -3.29 3.54
C TYR A 106 11.20 -2.71 4.19
N ASN A 107 11.90 -3.54 4.96
CA ASN A 107 13.18 -3.20 5.61
C ASN A 107 13.89 -4.50 6.03
N LEU A 108 15.07 -4.39 6.63
CA LEU A 108 15.86 -5.55 7.05
C LEU A 108 15.19 -6.42 8.14
N LEU A 109 14.25 -5.88 8.92
CA LEU A 109 13.51 -6.61 9.94
C LEU A 109 12.17 -7.15 9.43
N ASN A 110 11.61 -6.54 8.38
CA ASN A 110 10.37 -6.98 7.74
C ASN A 110 10.61 -7.20 6.25
N ARG A 111 10.75 -8.46 5.88
CA ARG A 111 11.00 -8.91 4.51
C ARG A 111 9.83 -9.66 3.89
N SER A 112 8.62 -9.52 4.46
CA SER A 112 7.41 -10.20 3.99
C SER A 112 7.07 -9.88 2.52
N TYR A 113 7.45 -8.71 2.03
CA TYR A 113 7.33 -8.33 0.63
C TYR A 113 8.00 -9.33 -0.33
N GLU A 114 9.12 -9.91 0.06
CA GLU A 114 9.88 -10.85 -0.78
C GLU A 114 9.16 -12.18 -1.01
N VAL A 115 8.25 -12.56 -0.11
CA VAL A 115 7.57 -13.87 -0.17
C VAL A 115 6.62 -13.99 -1.38
N GLY A 116 5.97 -12.90 -1.79
CA GLY A 116 5.01 -12.98 -2.90
C GLY A 116 5.01 -11.78 -3.85
N LEU A 117 5.27 -10.58 -3.34
CA LEU A 117 5.18 -9.36 -4.15
C LEU A 117 6.43 -9.09 -4.97
N ALA A 118 7.61 -9.45 -4.49
CA ALA A 118 8.85 -9.11 -5.18
C ALA A 118 8.95 -9.69 -6.58
N GLU A 119 8.60 -10.97 -6.78
CA GLU A 119 8.62 -11.59 -8.09
C GLU A 119 7.67 -10.90 -9.06
N ILE A 120 6.43 -10.66 -8.64
CA ILE A 120 5.42 -9.97 -9.45
C ILE A 120 5.91 -8.57 -9.83
N SER A 121 6.41 -7.82 -8.85
CA SER A 121 6.91 -6.46 -9.08
C SER A 121 8.02 -6.40 -10.12
N VAL A 122 8.97 -7.33 -10.06
CA VAL A 122 10.06 -7.40 -11.02
C VAL A 122 9.59 -7.83 -12.41
N ARG A 123 8.81 -8.92 -12.50
CA ARG A 123 8.33 -9.47 -13.77
C ARG A 123 7.36 -8.53 -14.47
N GLU A 124 6.43 -7.96 -13.71
CA GLU A 124 5.41 -7.06 -14.24
C GLU A 124 5.86 -5.58 -14.26
N LYS A 125 7.07 -5.27 -13.80
CA LYS A 125 7.59 -3.89 -13.74
C LYS A 125 6.66 -2.94 -13.01
N SER A 126 6.17 -3.38 -11.84
CA SER A 126 5.40 -2.56 -10.88
C SER A 126 6.34 -2.25 -9.70
N GLY A 127 6.83 -1.02 -9.61
CA GLY A 127 7.90 -0.65 -8.67
C GLY A 127 7.48 -0.73 -7.19
N LEU A 128 8.42 -1.03 -6.29
CA LEU A 128 8.22 -0.93 -4.86
C LEU A 128 8.53 0.48 -4.35
N LEU A 129 7.60 1.06 -3.59
CA LEU A 129 7.83 2.20 -2.72
C LEU A 129 7.87 1.70 -1.27
N ALA A 130 9.07 1.47 -0.75
CA ALA A 130 9.24 0.92 0.59
C ALA A 130 8.88 1.96 1.66
N TYR A 131 7.91 1.67 2.54
CA TYR A 131 7.71 2.48 3.72
C TYR A 131 8.35 1.84 4.96
N SER A 132 8.62 2.67 5.97
CA SER A 132 9.35 2.29 7.18
C SER A 132 10.72 1.62 6.91
N PRO A 133 11.57 2.15 6.01
CA PRO A 133 12.82 1.49 5.63
C PRO A 133 13.82 1.37 6.79
N LEU A 134 13.68 2.21 7.83
CA LEU A 134 14.46 2.15 9.05
C LEU A 134 13.74 1.46 10.22
N ALA A 135 12.69 0.68 9.94
CA ALA A 135 11.91 -0.03 10.96
C ALA A 135 11.56 0.87 12.16
N PHE A 136 10.91 2.02 11.87
CA PHE A 136 10.55 3.04 12.88
C PHE A 136 11.72 3.55 13.74
N GLY A 137 12.93 3.39 13.25
CA GLY A 137 14.15 3.85 13.90
C GLY A 137 14.96 2.76 14.59
N TYR A 138 14.50 1.51 14.61
CA TYR A 138 15.29 0.40 15.14
C TYR A 138 16.63 0.24 14.42
N LEU A 139 16.62 0.31 13.11
CA LEU A 139 17.82 0.15 12.28
C LEU A 139 18.80 1.32 12.39
N THR A 140 18.44 2.40 13.06
CA THR A 140 19.38 3.50 13.34
C THR A 140 20.32 3.23 14.51
N GLY A 141 20.05 2.22 15.31
CA GLY A 141 20.77 1.90 16.54
C GLY A 141 20.41 2.76 17.76
N LYS A 142 19.52 3.76 17.63
CA LYS A 142 19.17 4.69 18.74
C LYS A 142 18.47 4.02 19.92
N TYR A 143 17.93 2.81 19.74
CA TYR A 143 17.25 2.03 20.76
C TYR A 143 18.14 0.96 21.41
N ARG A 144 19.43 0.90 21.05
CA ARG A 144 20.38 -0.06 21.66
C ARG A 144 20.48 0.15 23.17
N ASN A 145 20.73 -0.94 23.90
CA ASN A 145 20.87 -0.97 25.36
C ASN A 145 19.64 -0.40 26.10
N ASN A 146 18.44 -0.67 25.59
CA ASN A 146 17.16 -0.18 26.13
C ASN A 146 17.07 1.35 26.20
N ASN A 147 17.90 2.06 25.44
CA ASN A 147 17.80 3.51 25.34
C ASN A 147 16.51 3.92 24.63
N LEU A 148 15.75 4.80 25.23
CA LEU A 148 14.47 5.29 24.69
C LEU A 148 14.46 6.83 24.64
N PRO A 149 15.07 7.44 23.60
CA PRO A 149 15.16 8.90 23.53
C PRO A 149 13.78 9.58 23.63
N GLU A 150 13.67 10.67 24.38
CA GLU A 150 12.41 11.36 24.69
C GLU A 150 11.55 11.72 23.45
N LYS A 151 12.19 12.19 22.38
CA LYS A 151 11.51 12.56 21.13
C LYS A 151 11.51 11.43 20.10
N SER A 152 11.77 10.20 20.54
CA SER A 152 11.76 9.05 19.61
C SER A 152 10.34 8.55 19.37
N ARG A 153 10.12 7.95 18.18
CA ARG A 153 8.83 7.39 17.81
C ARG A 153 8.35 6.35 18.83
N MET A 154 9.23 5.49 19.31
CA MET A 154 8.93 4.48 20.34
C MET A 154 8.44 5.09 21.65
N LYS A 155 9.02 6.21 22.06
CA LYS A 155 8.60 6.90 23.28
C LYS A 155 7.26 7.59 23.11
N LEU A 156 7.02 8.20 21.95
CA LEU A 156 5.83 9.00 21.65
C LEU A 156 4.59 8.13 21.32
N PHE A 157 4.81 6.97 20.71
CA PHE A 157 3.74 6.12 20.18
C PHE A 157 3.96 4.65 20.59
N LYS A 158 3.78 4.36 21.86
CA LYS A 158 4.05 3.05 22.46
C LYS A 158 3.28 1.90 21.79
N ASP A 159 2.04 2.16 21.35
CA ASP A 159 1.15 1.14 20.78
C ASP A 159 1.21 1.05 19.24
N CYS A 160 2.00 1.90 18.59
CA CYS A 160 2.10 1.96 17.12
C CYS A 160 3.08 0.95 16.53
N LEU A 161 3.65 0.04 17.33
CA LEU A 161 4.84 -0.74 16.98
C LEU A 161 4.65 -2.25 16.93
N LEU A 162 3.44 -2.72 17.13
CA LEU A 162 3.08 -4.14 17.02
C LEU A 162 3.48 -4.77 15.66
N TYR A 163 3.69 -3.95 14.66
CA TYR A 163 4.06 -4.35 13.30
C TYR A 163 5.47 -4.86 13.08
N THR A 164 6.40 -4.51 13.95
CA THR A 164 7.82 -4.82 13.75
C THR A 164 8.40 -5.70 14.84
N SER A 165 7.83 -5.70 16.04
CA SER A 165 8.28 -6.54 17.14
C SER A 165 7.89 -8.00 16.93
N ASP A 166 6.65 -8.28 16.52
CA ASP A 166 6.19 -9.67 16.31
C ASP A 166 6.97 -10.40 15.22
N ALA A 167 7.34 -9.71 14.13
CA ALA A 167 8.14 -10.33 13.06
C ALA A 167 9.59 -10.62 13.49
N ALA A 168 10.08 -10.05 14.58
CA ALA A 168 11.41 -10.28 15.10
C ALA A 168 11.42 -11.36 16.22
N ASP A 169 10.33 -11.47 17.00
CA ASP A 169 10.22 -12.42 18.10
C ASP A 169 9.95 -13.85 17.62
N ASP A 170 9.31 -14.05 16.48
CA ASP A 170 9.02 -15.38 15.93
C ASP A 170 10.23 -16.06 15.24
N ARG A 171 11.44 -15.49 15.30
CA ARG A 171 12.63 -16.03 14.62
C ARG A 171 13.77 -16.49 15.55
N TYR A 172 13.51 -16.58 16.86
CA TYR A 172 14.50 -17.09 17.81
C TYR A 172 13.90 -18.17 18.72
#